data_ff449a6be9fcdf65617e76c49cc68cfd
#
_entry.id   ff449a6be9fcdf65617e76c49cc68cfd
#
_cell.length_a   1.000
_cell.length_b   1.000
_cell.length_c   1.000
_cell.angle_alpha   90.00
_cell.angle_beta   90.00
_cell.angle_gamma   90.00
#
_symmetry.space_group_name_H-M   'P 1'
#
loop_
_entity.id
_entity.type
_entity.pdbx_description
1 polymer ?
#
loop_
_entity_poly.entity_id
_entity_poly.type
_entity_poly.pdbx_seq_one_letter_code
_entity_poly.pdbx_strand_id
1 'polypeptide(L)'
;MSTIFRGRLRWFPSQSDFSHAPDGRINRMNIADLRQEYMRAGLTEAQADADPIRQFERWFDDVLRARLPLPNAMSLATVSAEGAPSARIVLLKGVERGSFLFYTNYLSRKGRELERRAAACLLFLWSELERQVRIDGTVEKVTTGESDAYYATRPLGARLSAWASAQSDIVGDRKVLENAMEEARRRYGDHPPRPPHWGGYRVMPQEIEFWQGRSDRLHDRLLYRRKGSAWTIERLSP
;
A
#
# COMPACT_ATOMS: atom_id res chain seq x y z
N MET A 1 -33.40 -24.31 -12.12
CA MET A 1 -32.24 -25.13 -11.66
C MET A 1 -30.98 -24.40 -12.06
N SER A 2 -30.37 -23.71 -11.12
CA SER A 2 -29.22 -22.81 -11.36
C SER A 2 -28.00 -23.43 -10.72
N THR A 3 -27.08 -23.94 -11.53
CA THR A 3 -25.83 -24.60 -11.07
C THR A 3 -24.79 -23.51 -10.81
N ILE A 4 -24.55 -23.25 -9.53
CA ILE A 4 -23.50 -22.32 -9.08
C ILE A 4 -22.16 -23.05 -9.18
N PHE A 5 -21.33 -22.66 -10.12
CA PHE A 5 -19.92 -23.08 -10.20
C PHE A 5 -19.12 -22.41 -9.06
N ARG A 6 -18.86 -23.17 -8.00
CA ARG A 6 -17.87 -22.80 -6.96
C ARG A 6 -16.46 -23.20 -7.45
N GLY A 7 -15.81 -22.37 -8.24
CA GLY A 7 -14.39 -22.45 -8.49
C GLY A 7 -13.62 -21.92 -7.27
N ARG A 8 -13.07 -22.80 -6.43
CA ARG A 8 -12.07 -22.38 -5.41
C ARG A 8 -10.76 -22.05 -6.13
N LEU A 9 -10.41 -20.77 -6.18
CA LEU A 9 -9.05 -20.33 -6.48
C LEU A 9 -8.10 -20.89 -5.39
N ARG A 10 -7.31 -21.91 -5.72
CA ARG A 10 -6.20 -22.35 -4.87
C ARG A 10 -5.01 -21.43 -5.11
N TRP A 11 -4.79 -20.51 -4.20
CA TRP A 11 -3.67 -19.56 -4.25
C TRP A 11 -2.36 -20.12 -3.69
N PHE A 12 -2.43 -21.25 -2.97
CA PHE A 12 -1.27 -21.94 -2.44
C PHE A 12 -1.26 -23.37 -2.97
N PRO A 13 -0.09 -23.90 -3.38
CA PRO A 13 0.07 -25.30 -3.58
C PRO A 13 -0.36 -26.03 -2.29
N SER A 14 -1.09 -27.12 -2.41
CA SER A 14 -1.44 -27.93 -1.24
C SER A 14 -0.16 -28.50 -0.63
N GLN A 15 -0.17 -28.83 0.67
CA GLN A 15 1.01 -29.47 1.29
C GLN A 15 1.42 -30.78 0.58
N SER A 16 0.55 -31.38 -0.22
CA SER A 16 0.82 -32.55 -1.04
C SER A 16 1.69 -32.25 -2.26
N ASP A 17 1.83 -30.98 -2.67
CA ASP A 17 2.65 -30.58 -3.83
C ASP A 17 4.14 -30.47 -3.48
N PHE A 18 4.50 -30.60 -2.19
CA PHE A 18 5.87 -30.71 -1.71
C PHE A 18 6.28 -32.18 -1.55
N SER A 19 6.45 -32.91 -2.65
CA SER A 19 7.07 -34.23 -2.59
C SER A 19 8.56 -34.07 -2.31
N HIS A 20 9.03 -34.68 -1.24
CA HIS A 20 10.47 -34.81 -0.99
C HIS A 20 11.05 -35.82 -1.99
N ALA A 21 12.08 -35.40 -2.70
CA ALA A 21 12.89 -36.36 -3.45
C ALA A 21 13.55 -37.32 -2.46
N PRO A 22 13.86 -38.56 -2.87
CA PRO A 22 14.44 -39.60 -2.00
C PRO A 22 15.78 -39.21 -1.38
N ASP A 23 16.42 -38.12 -1.83
CA ASP A 23 17.69 -37.59 -1.36
C ASP A 23 17.54 -36.42 -0.36
N GLY A 24 16.32 -36.11 0.10
CA GLY A 24 16.04 -35.03 1.06
C GLY A 24 16.17 -33.62 0.50
N ARG A 25 16.35 -33.43 -0.81
CA ARG A 25 16.34 -32.12 -1.45
C ARG A 25 14.91 -31.64 -1.65
N ILE A 26 14.63 -30.43 -1.22
CA ILE A 26 13.38 -29.74 -1.56
C ILE A 26 13.37 -29.58 -3.08
N ASN A 27 12.36 -30.15 -3.76
CA ASN A 27 12.16 -29.93 -5.17
C ASN A 27 11.97 -28.42 -5.37
N ARG A 28 12.99 -27.72 -5.88
CA ARG A 28 12.93 -26.26 -6.09
C ARG A 28 11.90 -26.02 -7.20
N MET A 29 10.73 -25.53 -6.80
CA MET A 29 9.75 -25.02 -7.74
C MET A 29 10.46 -24.02 -8.66
N ASN A 30 10.41 -24.24 -9.96
CA ASN A 30 10.98 -23.31 -10.92
C ASN A 30 10.07 -22.06 -10.96
N ILE A 31 10.56 -20.95 -10.45
CA ILE A 31 9.81 -19.68 -10.38
C ILE A 31 9.29 -19.27 -11.76
N ALA A 32 10.01 -19.64 -12.84
CA ALA A 32 9.61 -19.34 -14.21
C ALA A 32 8.32 -20.07 -14.64
N ASP A 33 7.95 -21.16 -13.95
CA ASP A 33 6.74 -21.95 -14.25
C ASP A 33 5.50 -21.41 -13.52
N LEU A 34 5.66 -20.45 -12.61
CA LEU A 34 4.57 -19.76 -11.94
C LEU A 34 3.91 -18.78 -12.92
N ARG A 35 3.00 -19.32 -13.73
CA ARG A 35 2.20 -18.54 -14.69
C ARG A 35 0.75 -18.56 -14.26
N GLN A 36 0.12 -17.39 -14.25
CA GLN A 36 -1.30 -17.23 -13.99
C GLN A 36 -1.95 -16.60 -15.22
N GLU A 37 -3.05 -17.21 -15.69
CA GLU A 37 -3.91 -16.60 -16.69
C GLU A 37 -4.96 -15.73 -16.01
N TYR A 38 -5.13 -14.52 -16.52
CA TYR A 38 -6.10 -13.56 -16.04
C TYR A 38 -7.39 -13.67 -16.88
N MET A 39 -8.54 -13.78 -16.22
CA MET A 39 -9.81 -14.09 -16.90
C MET A 39 -10.95 -13.12 -16.57
N ARG A 40 -10.67 -12.01 -15.85
CA ARG A 40 -11.71 -11.07 -15.44
C ARG A 40 -12.07 -10.04 -16.51
N ALA A 41 -13.18 -9.31 -16.27
CA ALA A 41 -13.66 -8.26 -17.15
C ALA A 41 -12.57 -7.19 -17.37
N GLY A 42 -12.48 -6.67 -18.60
CA GLY A 42 -11.51 -5.65 -18.97
C GLY A 42 -11.81 -4.26 -18.41
N LEU A 43 -10.88 -3.33 -18.64
CA LEU A 43 -11.01 -1.92 -18.36
C LEU A 43 -10.94 -1.13 -19.68
N THR A 44 -12.03 -0.48 -20.05
CA THR A 44 -12.09 0.38 -21.23
C THR A 44 -12.29 1.84 -20.84
N GLU A 45 -11.91 2.76 -21.71
CA GLU A 45 -12.10 4.20 -21.52
C GLU A 45 -13.58 4.57 -21.32
N ALA A 46 -14.48 3.87 -22.00
CA ALA A 46 -15.92 4.09 -21.87
C ALA A 46 -16.49 3.65 -20.51
N GLN A 47 -15.84 2.72 -19.83
CA GLN A 47 -16.22 2.21 -18.51
C GLN A 47 -15.50 2.95 -17.37
N ALA A 48 -14.39 3.60 -17.67
CA ALA A 48 -13.60 4.33 -16.71
C ALA A 48 -14.30 5.65 -16.32
N ASP A 49 -14.19 6.03 -15.05
CA ASP A 49 -14.65 7.33 -14.60
C ASP A 49 -13.72 8.44 -15.12
N ALA A 50 -14.26 9.60 -15.48
CA ALA A 50 -13.45 10.74 -15.91
C ALA A 50 -12.56 11.29 -14.76
N ASP A 51 -12.98 11.08 -13.51
CA ASP A 51 -12.23 11.43 -12.31
C ASP A 51 -11.50 10.18 -11.78
N PRO A 52 -10.15 10.15 -11.78
CA PRO A 52 -9.39 9.00 -11.29
C PRO A 52 -9.58 8.72 -9.79
N ILE A 53 -9.98 9.72 -9.00
CA ILE A 53 -10.28 9.52 -7.58
C ILE A 53 -11.55 8.69 -7.45
N ARG A 54 -12.59 9.02 -8.20
CA ARG A 54 -13.84 8.21 -8.24
C ARG A 54 -13.58 6.81 -8.81
N GLN A 55 -12.71 6.72 -9.82
CA GLN A 55 -12.31 5.42 -10.37
C GLN A 55 -11.61 4.56 -9.30
N PHE A 56 -10.72 5.16 -8.49
CA PHE A 56 -10.08 4.48 -7.36
C PHE A 56 -11.11 4.05 -6.31
N GLU A 57 -12.00 4.93 -5.90
CA GLU A 57 -13.04 4.63 -4.90
C GLU A 57 -13.94 3.47 -5.35
N ARG A 58 -14.37 3.47 -6.62
CA ARG A 58 -15.14 2.34 -7.20
C ARG A 58 -14.39 1.02 -7.12
N TRP A 59 -13.10 1.02 -7.46
CA TRP A 59 -12.29 -0.19 -7.38
C TRP A 59 -12.04 -0.60 -5.95
N PHE A 60 -11.85 0.34 -5.05
CA PHE A 60 -11.67 0.07 -3.62
C PHE A 60 -12.94 -0.52 -2.99
N ASP A 61 -14.12 -0.05 -3.39
CA ASP A 61 -15.41 -0.65 -2.99
C ASP A 61 -15.55 -2.10 -3.47
N ASP A 62 -15.08 -2.41 -4.69
CA ASP A 62 -15.05 -3.80 -5.18
C ASP A 62 -14.14 -4.67 -4.30
N VAL A 63 -12.99 -4.14 -3.89
CA VAL A 63 -12.04 -4.81 -2.97
C VAL A 63 -12.69 -5.09 -1.61
N LEU A 64 -13.41 -4.11 -1.06
CA LEU A 64 -14.13 -4.27 0.21
C LEU A 64 -15.26 -5.30 0.09
N ARG A 65 -16.03 -5.27 -1.01
CA ARG A 65 -17.07 -6.27 -1.29
C ARG A 65 -16.51 -7.68 -1.46
N ALA A 66 -15.33 -7.80 -2.07
CA ALA A 66 -14.59 -9.06 -2.21
C ALA A 66 -13.96 -9.55 -0.89
N ARG A 67 -13.96 -8.73 0.16
CA ARG A 67 -13.40 -9.01 1.49
C ARG A 67 -11.93 -9.43 1.43
N LEU A 68 -11.15 -8.76 0.61
CA LEU A 68 -9.72 -9.06 0.49
C LEU A 68 -8.98 -8.71 1.80
N PRO A 69 -7.95 -9.49 2.17
CA PRO A 69 -7.14 -9.19 3.35
C PRO A 69 -6.35 -7.90 3.12
N LEU A 70 -6.28 -7.06 4.16
CA LEU A 70 -5.52 -5.80 4.14
C LEU A 70 -5.78 -4.94 2.89
N PRO A 71 -7.04 -4.62 2.55
CA PRO A 71 -7.41 -3.96 1.30
C PRO A 71 -6.71 -2.61 1.10
N ASN A 72 -6.34 -1.95 2.18
CA ASN A 72 -5.70 -0.65 2.24
C ASN A 72 -4.16 -0.71 2.36
N ALA A 73 -3.56 -1.90 2.27
CA ALA A 73 -2.11 -2.02 2.21
C ALA A 73 -1.60 -1.56 0.84
N MET A 74 -0.54 -0.75 0.86
CA MET A 74 0.09 -0.23 -0.36
C MET A 74 1.60 -0.18 -0.20
N SER A 75 2.33 -0.44 -1.27
CA SER A 75 3.75 -0.15 -1.34
C SER A 75 3.94 1.35 -1.49
N LEU A 76 4.74 1.93 -0.61
CA LEU A 76 5.21 3.32 -0.71
C LEU A 76 6.66 3.30 -1.17
N ALA A 77 6.93 3.77 -2.37
CA ALA A 77 8.27 4.01 -2.88
C ALA A 77 8.67 5.47 -2.65
N THR A 78 9.90 5.66 -2.18
CA THR A 78 10.53 6.96 -1.94
C THR A 78 11.97 6.92 -2.44
N VAL A 79 12.60 8.07 -2.61
CA VAL A 79 13.95 8.18 -3.18
C VAL A 79 14.83 8.98 -2.23
N SER A 80 16.04 8.49 -1.97
CA SER A 80 17.03 9.22 -1.17
C SER A 80 17.53 10.48 -1.88
N ALA A 81 18.28 11.31 -1.18
CA ALA A 81 18.91 12.51 -1.78
C ALA A 81 19.83 12.14 -2.95
N GLU A 82 20.49 10.99 -2.83
CA GLU A 82 21.44 10.46 -3.84
C GLU A 82 20.74 9.72 -5.00
N GLY A 83 19.42 9.62 -4.98
CA GLY A 83 18.63 8.96 -6.03
C GLY A 83 18.36 7.48 -5.81
N ALA A 84 18.80 6.90 -4.69
CA ALA A 84 18.56 5.48 -4.41
C ALA A 84 17.09 5.24 -4.03
N PRO A 85 16.36 4.35 -4.73
CA PRO A 85 14.97 4.04 -4.39
C PRO A 85 14.88 3.13 -3.15
N SER A 86 13.81 3.27 -2.43
CA SER A 86 13.45 2.36 -1.34
C SER A 86 11.93 2.17 -1.28
N ALA A 87 11.47 0.98 -0.91
CA ALA A 87 10.04 0.67 -0.81
C ALA A 87 9.71 -0.06 0.50
N ARG A 88 8.48 0.11 0.98
CA ARG A 88 7.90 -0.58 2.15
C ARG A 88 6.40 -0.56 2.05
N ILE A 89 5.76 -1.46 2.80
CA ILE A 89 4.30 -1.42 2.94
C ILE A 89 3.90 -0.38 3.99
N VAL A 90 2.90 0.42 3.65
CA VAL A 90 2.18 1.31 4.55
C VAL A 90 0.67 1.12 4.33
N LEU A 91 -0.16 1.71 5.19
CA LEU A 91 -1.61 1.59 5.09
C LEU A 91 -2.22 2.93 4.67
N LEU A 92 -3.04 2.90 3.61
CA LEU A 92 -3.92 4.03 3.28
C LEU A 92 -4.88 4.28 4.46
N LYS A 93 -5.04 5.53 4.82
CA LYS A 93 -5.89 5.96 5.95
C LYS A 93 -7.04 6.87 5.54
N GLY A 94 -7.04 7.33 4.31
CA GLY A 94 -8.11 8.11 3.72
C GLY A 94 -7.77 8.55 2.31
N VAL A 95 -8.82 8.85 1.56
CA VAL A 95 -8.75 9.60 0.30
C VAL A 95 -9.57 10.86 0.54
N GLU A 96 -8.89 11.99 0.61
CA GLU A 96 -9.51 13.26 1.01
C GLU A 96 -9.03 14.38 0.10
N ARG A 97 -9.96 15.19 -0.40
CA ARG A 97 -9.66 16.33 -1.28
C ARG A 97 -8.78 15.93 -2.48
N GLY A 98 -9.03 14.72 -3.03
CA GLY A 98 -8.27 14.20 -4.15
C GLY A 98 -6.84 13.76 -3.82
N SER A 99 -6.50 13.54 -2.55
CA SER A 99 -5.18 13.07 -2.07
C SER A 99 -5.28 11.80 -1.23
N PHE A 100 -4.18 11.06 -1.14
CA PHE A 100 -4.07 9.78 -0.45
C PHE A 100 -3.27 9.94 0.85
N LEU A 101 -3.89 9.58 1.99
CA LEU A 101 -3.33 9.82 3.32
C LEU A 101 -2.69 8.57 3.92
N PHE A 102 -1.51 8.74 4.51
CA PHE A 102 -0.89 7.74 5.38
C PHE A 102 -0.18 8.41 6.55
N TYR A 103 0.09 7.65 7.62
CA TYR A 103 0.74 8.17 8.83
C TYR A 103 1.99 7.37 9.14
N THR A 104 3.03 8.06 9.61
CA THR A 104 4.33 7.45 9.91
C THR A 104 5.16 8.28 10.88
N ASN A 105 6.34 7.77 11.25
CA ASN A 105 7.36 8.55 11.94
C ASN A 105 8.16 9.37 10.91
N TYR A 106 8.21 10.68 11.09
CA TYR A 106 8.92 11.62 10.20
C TYR A 106 10.44 11.43 10.21
N LEU A 107 11.00 10.91 11.33
CA LEU A 107 12.42 10.60 11.44
C LEU A 107 12.80 9.22 10.89
N SER A 108 11.83 8.41 10.43
CA SER A 108 12.12 7.15 9.75
C SER A 108 12.84 7.39 8.42
N ARG A 109 13.43 6.31 7.85
CA ARG A 109 14.08 6.40 6.52
C ARG A 109 13.19 7.07 5.48
N LYS A 110 11.92 6.61 5.35
CA LYS A 110 10.97 7.22 4.42
C LYS A 110 10.63 8.67 4.76
N GLY A 111 10.54 9.01 6.04
CA GLY A 111 10.28 10.39 6.48
C GLY A 111 11.41 11.33 6.08
N ARG A 112 12.67 10.91 6.30
CA ARG A 112 13.86 11.66 5.88
C ARG A 112 13.97 11.79 4.35
N GLU A 113 13.62 10.73 3.60
CA GLU A 113 13.59 10.76 2.14
C GLU A 113 12.55 11.75 1.63
N LEU A 114 11.33 11.73 2.18
CA LEU A 114 10.24 12.64 1.82
C LEU A 114 10.51 14.10 2.20
N GLU A 115 11.22 14.34 3.28
CA GLU A 115 11.64 15.70 3.68
C GLU A 115 12.61 16.31 2.65
N ARG A 116 13.45 15.50 2.05
CA ARG A 116 14.44 15.94 1.03
C ARG A 116 13.88 15.96 -0.38
N ARG A 117 13.01 15.00 -0.71
CA ARG A 117 12.33 14.87 -2.00
C ARG A 117 10.86 14.58 -1.75
N ALA A 118 10.05 15.61 -1.87
CA ALA A 118 8.61 15.56 -1.64
C ALA A 118 7.86 14.86 -2.80
N ALA A 119 8.33 13.66 -3.18
CA ALA A 119 7.75 12.83 -4.24
C ALA A 119 7.66 11.37 -3.80
N ALA A 120 6.59 10.71 -4.15
CA ALA A 120 6.36 9.31 -3.84
C ALA A 120 5.55 8.60 -4.93
N CYS A 121 5.72 7.29 -4.99
CA CYS A 121 4.84 6.39 -5.71
C CYS A 121 4.14 5.46 -4.72
N LEU A 122 2.81 5.39 -4.80
CA LEU A 122 1.99 4.40 -4.10
C LEU A 122 1.59 3.31 -5.09
N LEU A 123 1.64 2.06 -4.64
CA LEU A 123 1.23 0.92 -5.45
C LEU A 123 0.32 -0.01 -4.65
N PHE A 124 -0.91 -0.17 -5.10
CA PHE A 124 -1.85 -1.18 -4.63
C PHE A 124 -1.81 -2.40 -5.54
N LEU A 125 -1.88 -3.58 -4.96
CA LEU A 125 -2.04 -4.84 -5.67
C LEU A 125 -3.19 -5.63 -5.04
N TRP A 126 -4.24 -5.85 -5.80
CA TRP A 126 -5.40 -6.67 -5.44
C TRP A 126 -5.45 -7.88 -6.36
N SER A 127 -4.62 -8.85 -6.02
CA SER A 127 -4.33 -10.01 -6.87
C SER A 127 -5.58 -10.85 -7.19
N GLU A 128 -6.50 -11.00 -6.23
CA GLU A 128 -7.73 -11.76 -6.42
C GLU A 128 -8.72 -11.08 -7.39
N LEU A 129 -8.56 -9.77 -7.59
CA LEU A 129 -9.29 -8.99 -8.60
C LEU A 129 -8.47 -8.76 -9.86
N GLU A 130 -7.22 -9.24 -9.88
CA GLU A 130 -6.29 -9.04 -11.01
C GLU A 130 -6.11 -7.55 -11.33
N ARG A 131 -6.02 -6.72 -10.27
CA ARG A 131 -5.96 -5.27 -10.36
C ARG A 131 -4.73 -4.70 -9.65
N GLN A 132 -4.17 -3.66 -10.27
CA GLN A 132 -3.15 -2.82 -9.67
C GLN A 132 -3.52 -1.35 -9.86
N VAL A 133 -3.22 -0.51 -8.87
CA VAL A 133 -3.30 0.95 -9.01
C VAL A 133 -1.97 1.55 -8.60
N ARG A 134 -1.34 2.31 -9.49
CA ARG A 134 -0.13 3.07 -9.24
C ARG A 134 -0.44 4.56 -9.20
N ILE A 135 0.06 5.25 -8.19
CA ILE A 135 -0.20 6.68 -7.97
C ILE A 135 1.14 7.36 -7.78
N ASP A 136 1.52 8.21 -8.72
CA ASP A 136 2.72 9.04 -8.65
C ASP A 136 2.31 10.47 -8.29
N GLY A 137 2.96 11.07 -7.32
CA GLY A 137 2.56 12.41 -6.87
C GLY A 137 3.57 13.10 -5.98
N THR A 138 3.23 14.36 -5.68
CA THR A 138 3.93 15.17 -4.69
C THR A 138 3.38 14.89 -3.30
N VAL A 139 4.22 15.10 -2.28
CA VAL A 139 3.91 14.75 -0.90
C VAL A 139 4.03 15.97 -0.01
N GLU A 140 3.05 16.18 0.86
CA GLU A 140 3.13 17.19 1.93
C GLU A 140 2.71 16.60 3.27
N LYS A 141 3.18 17.20 4.36
CA LYS A 141 2.70 16.86 5.71
C LYS A 141 1.26 17.36 5.87
N VAL A 142 0.42 16.54 6.49
CA VAL A 142 -0.90 17.02 6.94
C VAL A 142 -0.72 17.99 8.12
N THR A 143 -1.74 18.75 8.45
CA THR A 143 -1.70 19.68 9.57
C THR A 143 -1.47 18.97 10.92
N THR A 144 -0.99 19.71 11.90
CA THR A 144 -0.85 19.21 13.28
C THR A 144 -2.19 18.69 13.81
N GLY A 145 -3.28 19.45 13.59
CA GLY A 145 -4.61 19.06 14.05
C GLY A 145 -5.11 17.76 13.41
N GLU A 146 -4.90 17.56 12.10
CA GLU A 146 -5.23 16.28 11.42
C GLU A 146 -4.40 15.11 12.00
N SER A 147 -3.11 15.35 12.27
CA SER A 147 -2.24 14.34 12.88
C SER A 147 -2.67 14.01 14.30
N ASP A 148 -3.04 15.00 15.11
CA ASP A 148 -3.50 14.82 16.49
C ASP A 148 -4.84 14.06 16.51
N ALA A 149 -5.79 14.45 15.67
CA ALA A 149 -7.09 13.80 15.55
C ALA A 149 -6.93 12.31 15.21
N TYR A 150 -6.15 11.99 14.18
CA TYR A 150 -5.91 10.59 13.82
C TYR A 150 -5.12 9.82 14.90
N TYR A 151 -4.10 10.44 15.52
CA TYR A 151 -3.33 9.81 16.58
C TYR A 151 -4.21 9.38 17.75
N ALA A 152 -5.17 10.20 18.14
CA ALA A 152 -6.11 9.92 19.23
C ALA A 152 -6.96 8.66 18.97
N THR A 153 -7.28 8.34 17.72
CA THR A 153 -8.05 7.14 17.35
C THR A 153 -7.25 5.84 17.42
N ARG A 154 -5.92 5.91 17.54
CA ARG A 154 -5.08 4.71 17.56
C ARG A 154 -5.18 3.96 18.88
N PRO A 155 -5.11 2.62 18.88
CA PRO A 155 -5.01 1.83 20.09
C PRO A 155 -3.84 2.30 20.97
N LEU A 156 -3.98 2.22 22.29
CA LEU A 156 -2.99 2.68 23.27
C LEU A 156 -1.58 2.15 22.98
N GLY A 157 -1.46 0.84 22.72
CA GLY A 157 -0.16 0.22 22.39
C GLY A 157 0.50 0.85 21.14
N ALA A 158 -0.29 1.19 20.12
CA ALA A 158 0.20 1.85 18.92
C ALA A 158 0.55 3.34 19.15
N ARG A 159 -0.09 4.00 20.12
CA ARG A 159 0.28 5.36 20.55
C ARG A 159 1.59 5.35 21.34
N LEU A 160 1.73 4.43 22.29
CA LEU A 160 2.96 4.27 23.07
C LEU A 160 4.16 3.88 22.20
N SER A 161 3.97 2.97 21.24
CA SER A 161 5.05 2.53 20.34
C SER A 161 5.60 3.66 19.47
N ALA A 162 4.81 4.71 19.20
CA ALA A 162 5.31 5.89 18.49
C ALA A 162 6.34 6.69 19.30
N TRP A 163 6.34 6.57 20.63
CA TRP A 163 7.36 7.13 21.52
C TRP A 163 8.55 6.19 21.70
N ALA A 164 8.28 4.88 21.77
CA ALA A 164 9.28 3.86 22.08
C ALA A 164 10.21 3.54 20.92
N SER A 165 9.80 3.81 19.67
CA SER A 165 10.54 3.37 18.48
C SER A 165 11.18 4.53 17.73
N ALA A 166 12.53 4.54 17.69
CA ALA A 166 13.29 5.31 16.70
C ALA A 166 13.24 4.57 15.35
N GLN A 167 12.11 4.69 14.65
CA GLN A 167 11.81 3.89 13.46
C GLN A 167 12.90 3.99 12.38
N SER A 168 13.36 2.84 11.90
CA SER A 168 14.43 2.65 10.91
C SER A 168 15.86 2.78 11.44
N ASP A 169 16.06 3.08 12.70
CA ASP A 169 17.40 3.09 13.30
C ASP A 169 17.79 1.68 13.74
N ILE A 170 19.11 1.43 13.80
CA ILE A 170 19.65 0.15 14.27
C ILE A 170 19.48 0.09 15.78
N VAL A 171 18.97 -1.04 16.27
CA VAL A 171 18.88 -1.35 17.71
C VAL A 171 19.72 -2.57 18.04
N GLY A 172 20.27 -2.62 19.24
CA GLY A 172 21.15 -3.72 19.67
C GLY A 172 20.42 -5.06 19.75
N ASP A 173 19.22 -5.05 20.33
CA ASP A 173 18.37 -6.23 20.45
C ASP A 173 16.89 -5.84 20.67
N ARG A 174 16.02 -6.84 20.75
CA ARG A 174 14.59 -6.63 20.99
C ARG A 174 14.29 -6.06 22.39
N LYS A 175 15.11 -6.37 23.37
CA LYS A 175 14.93 -5.92 24.76
C LYS A 175 15.01 -4.40 24.90
N VAL A 176 15.81 -3.76 24.05
CA VAL A 176 15.86 -2.28 23.97
C VAL A 176 14.49 -1.71 23.65
N LEU A 177 13.77 -2.30 22.69
CA LEU A 177 12.43 -1.85 22.30
C LEU A 177 11.38 -2.13 23.39
N GLU A 178 11.51 -3.28 24.07
CA GLU A 178 10.63 -3.67 25.18
C GLU A 178 10.80 -2.70 26.38
N ASN A 179 12.03 -2.39 26.74
CA ASN A 179 12.33 -1.42 27.79
C ASN A 179 11.81 -0.01 27.44
N ALA A 180 12.03 0.43 26.20
CA ALA A 180 11.53 1.73 25.74
C ALA A 180 9.99 1.79 25.74
N MET A 181 9.31 0.67 25.46
CA MET A 181 7.85 0.59 25.52
C MET A 181 7.35 0.67 26.97
N GLU A 182 8.03 0.02 27.93
CA GLU A 182 7.71 0.09 29.35
C GLU A 182 7.93 1.51 29.90
N GLU A 183 9.03 2.14 29.50
CA GLU A 183 9.30 3.52 29.88
C GLU A 183 8.24 4.48 29.34
N ALA A 184 7.87 4.35 28.05
CA ALA A 184 6.80 5.13 27.45
C ALA A 184 5.47 4.96 28.22
N ARG A 185 5.16 3.71 28.65
CA ARG A 185 3.97 3.42 29.47
C ARG A 185 4.05 4.08 30.85
N ARG A 186 5.17 3.99 31.53
CA ARG A 186 5.37 4.65 32.84
C ARG A 186 5.24 6.17 32.73
N ARG A 187 5.77 6.75 31.67
CA ARG A 187 5.81 8.20 31.48
C ARG A 187 4.47 8.79 31.08
N TYR A 188 3.70 8.12 30.22
CA TYR A 188 2.52 8.68 29.60
C TYR A 188 1.19 8.00 30.00
N GLY A 189 1.24 6.85 30.68
CA GLY A 189 0.05 6.13 31.10
C GLY A 189 -0.88 5.79 29.91
N ASP A 190 -2.15 6.04 30.10
CA ASP A 190 -3.20 5.72 29.11
C ASP A 190 -3.45 6.88 28.12
N HIS A 191 -2.83 8.03 28.33
CA HIS A 191 -3.07 9.23 27.53
C HIS A 191 -1.78 9.80 26.92
N PRO A 192 -0.97 9.00 26.17
CA PRO A 192 0.22 9.53 25.55
C PRO A 192 -0.14 10.61 24.51
N PRO A 193 0.47 11.80 24.60
CA PRO A 193 0.33 12.81 23.56
C PRO A 193 0.99 12.33 22.27
N ARG A 194 0.65 12.92 21.13
CA ARG A 194 1.35 12.61 19.89
C ARG A 194 2.79 13.12 19.93
N PRO A 195 3.80 12.26 19.63
CA PRO A 195 5.16 12.75 19.51
C PRO A 195 5.30 13.72 18.33
N PRO A 196 6.15 14.75 18.42
CA PRO A 196 6.33 15.76 17.36
C PRO A 196 6.88 15.14 16.07
N HIS A 197 7.60 14.03 16.18
CA HIS A 197 8.17 13.28 15.05
C HIS A 197 7.21 12.28 14.42
N TRP A 198 5.93 12.24 14.80
CA TRP A 198 4.93 11.33 14.23
C TRP A 198 3.75 12.12 13.66
N GLY A 199 3.29 11.76 12.48
CA GLY A 199 2.13 12.39 11.86
C GLY A 199 1.85 11.86 10.46
N GLY A 200 0.99 12.58 9.75
CA GLY A 200 0.51 12.19 8.43
C GLY A 200 1.21 12.87 7.28
N TYR A 201 1.16 12.18 6.16
CA TYR A 201 1.45 12.71 4.84
C TYR A 201 0.24 12.53 3.95
N ARG A 202 0.05 13.47 3.01
CA ARG A 202 -0.85 13.30 1.86
C ARG A 202 -0.05 13.27 0.57
N VAL A 203 -0.38 12.36 -0.31
CA VAL A 203 0.15 12.28 -1.67
C VAL A 203 -0.88 12.91 -2.59
N MET A 204 -0.49 14.00 -3.26
CA MET A 204 -1.29 14.69 -4.26
C MET A 204 -0.93 14.11 -5.63
N PRO A 205 -1.83 13.35 -6.27
CA PRO A 205 -1.51 12.62 -7.48
C PRO A 205 -1.26 13.56 -8.66
N GLN A 206 -0.23 13.26 -9.43
CA GLN A 206 0.07 13.83 -10.75
C GLN A 206 -0.27 12.84 -11.86
N GLU A 207 -0.06 11.55 -11.59
CA GLU A 207 -0.43 10.45 -12.46
C GLU A 207 -1.08 9.33 -11.64
N ILE A 208 -2.13 8.72 -12.20
CA ILE A 208 -2.73 7.50 -11.65
C ILE A 208 -2.90 6.49 -12.78
N GLU A 209 -2.29 5.32 -12.66
CA GLU A 209 -2.44 4.22 -13.59
C GLU A 209 -3.34 3.14 -12.98
N PHE A 210 -4.37 2.74 -13.71
CA PHE A 210 -5.20 1.59 -13.44
C PHE A 210 -4.81 0.46 -14.37
N TRP A 211 -4.41 -0.66 -13.81
CA TRP A 211 -4.02 -1.87 -14.52
C TRP A 211 -5.01 -2.99 -14.20
N GLN A 212 -5.56 -3.63 -15.22
CA GLN A 212 -6.45 -4.79 -15.13
C GLN A 212 -5.85 -5.96 -15.91
N GLY A 213 -5.73 -7.11 -15.24
CA GLY A 213 -5.29 -8.35 -15.86
C GLY A 213 -6.20 -8.79 -16.99
N ARG A 214 -5.57 -9.29 -18.09
CA ARG A 214 -6.23 -9.86 -19.26
C ARG A 214 -5.47 -11.09 -19.71
N SER A 215 -6.16 -12.00 -20.43
CA SER A 215 -5.53 -13.12 -21.12
C SER A 215 -4.41 -12.67 -22.06
N ASP A 216 -3.53 -13.58 -22.43
CA ASP A 216 -2.46 -13.37 -23.40
C ASP A 216 -1.51 -12.21 -23.08
N ARG A 217 -1.50 -11.78 -21.82
CA ARG A 217 -0.72 -10.62 -21.31
C ARG A 217 -1.05 -9.28 -21.97
N LEU A 218 -2.15 -9.17 -22.70
CA LEU A 218 -2.65 -7.93 -23.30
C LEU A 218 -3.49 -7.14 -22.27
N HIS A 219 -2.85 -6.80 -21.15
CA HIS A 219 -3.49 -6.14 -20.01
C HIS A 219 -4.02 -4.76 -20.35
N ASP A 220 -5.18 -4.41 -19.78
CA ASP A 220 -5.70 -3.06 -19.90
C ASP A 220 -4.96 -2.12 -18.95
N ARG A 221 -4.42 -1.03 -19.47
CA ARG A 221 -3.69 -0.02 -18.71
C ARG A 221 -4.21 1.35 -19.09
N LEU A 222 -4.86 2.04 -18.16
CA LEU A 222 -5.33 3.41 -18.33
C LEU A 222 -4.55 4.33 -17.41
N LEU A 223 -3.85 5.28 -18.02
CA LEU A 223 -3.07 6.30 -17.33
C LEU A 223 -3.84 7.61 -17.34
N TYR A 224 -4.12 8.11 -16.15
CA TYR A 224 -4.63 9.46 -15.94
C TYR A 224 -3.46 10.39 -15.66
N ARG A 225 -3.37 11.48 -16.43
CA ARG A 225 -2.40 12.55 -16.21
C ARG A 225 -3.09 13.84 -15.83
N ARG A 226 -2.58 14.51 -14.82
CA ARG A 226 -3.11 15.78 -14.38
C ARG A 226 -2.68 16.91 -15.35
N LYS A 227 -3.67 17.68 -15.80
CA LYS A 227 -3.46 18.91 -16.60
C LYS A 227 -4.21 20.07 -15.94
N GLY A 228 -3.49 20.81 -15.08
CA GLY A 228 -4.12 21.83 -14.24
C GLY A 228 -5.15 21.24 -13.27
N SER A 229 -6.42 21.59 -13.40
CA SER A 229 -7.53 21.05 -12.61
C SER A 229 -8.19 19.82 -13.25
N ALA A 230 -7.87 19.49 -14.49
CA ALA A 230 -8.46 18.39 -15.25
C ALA A 230 -7.54 17.17 -15.33
N TRP A 231 -8.10 16.06 -15.81
CA TRP A 231 -7.39 14.82 -16.09
C TRP A 231 -7.54 14.44 -17.57
N THR A 232 -6.48 13.90 -18.15
CA THR A 232 -6.53 13.20 -19.45
C THR A 232 -6.34 11.72 -19.22
N ILE A 233 -7.01 10.90 -20.04
CA ILE A 233 -6.93 9.44 -19.99
C ILE A 233 -6.19 8.99 -21.24
N GLU A 234 -5.17 8.17 -21.06
CA GLU A 234 -4.37 7.59 -22.12
C GLU A 234 -4.26 6.07 -21.92
N ARG A 235 -4.35 5.29 -22.98
CA ARG A 235 -4.09 3.85 -22.92
C ARG A 235 -2.59 3.58 -23.07
N LEU A 236 -2.04 2.78 -22.16
CA LEU A 236 -0.67 2.30 -22.27
C LEU A 236 -0.62 0.91 -22.91
N SER A 237 0.42 0.64 -23.67
CA SER A 237 0.76 -0.72 -24.08
C SER A 237 1.14 -1.57 -22.85
N PRO A 238 0.70 -2.83 -22.78
CA PRO A 238 1.05 -3.75 -21.70
C PRO A 238 2.53 -4.16 -21.70
#